data_74e19406d61611a8ed5f609047f4be51
#
_entry.id   74e19406d61611a8ed5f609047f4be51
#
_cell.length_a   1.000
_cell.length_b   1.000
_cell.length_c   1.000
_cell.angle_alpha   90.00
_cell.angle_beta   90.00
_cell.angle_gamma   90.00
#
_symmetry.space_group_name_H-M   'P 1'
#
loop_
_entity.id
_entity.type
_entity.pdbx_description
1 polymer ?
#
loop_
_entity_poly.entity_id
_entity_poly.type
_entity_poly.pdbx_seq_one_letter_code
_entity_poly.pdbx_strand_id
1 'polypeptide(L)'
;MPGYDRAELTAELKVVASPGAERTPREQVEAVRRVAGDSGLAHEAGPETTVLAGGRGEVLDAVRRVVETALDAGAHVVEVKVEAERDAERFGS
;
A
#
# COMPACT_ATOMS: atom_id res chain seq x y z
N MET A 1 22.37 -8.81 -8.92
CA MET A 1 21.48 -9.05 -9.12
C MET A 1 20.60 -8.18 -9.24
N PRO A 2 20.59 -7.65 -9.92
CA PRO A 2 19.88 -6.54 -10.20
C PRO A 2 18.46 -6.74 -10.35
N GLY A 3 18.07 -7.64 -11.00
CA GLY A 3 16.67 -7.77 -11.28
C GLY A 3 15.82 -7.94 -10.06
N TYR A 4 16.40 -8.45 -9.02
CA TYR A 4 15.58 -8.74 -7.94
C TYR A 4 15.29 -7.52 -7.16
N ASP A 5 15.94 -6.47 -7.41
CA ASP A 5 15.64 -5.29 -6.68
C ASP A 5 14.49 -4.53 -7.30
N ARG A 6 14.03 -4.91 -8.49
CA ARG A 6 13.01 -4.18 -9.11
C ARG A 6 11.71 -4.71 -8.74
N ALA A 7 10.82 -3.90 -8.31
CA ALA A 7 9.44 -4.24 -8.08
C ALA A 7 8.69 -4.22 -9.41
N GLU A 8 7.80 -5.15 -9.62
CA GLU A 8 6.94 -5.11 -10.80
C GLU A 8 5.89 -4.05 -10.64
N LEU A 9 5.39 -3.87 -9.44
CA LEU A 9 4.41 -2.84 -9.13
C LEU A 9 4.80 -2.09 -7.88
N THR A 10 4.41 -0.85 -7.83
CA THR A 10 4.49 -0.04 -6.63
C THR A 10 3.10 0.51 -6.38
N ALA A 11 2.63 0.39 -5.17
CA ALA A 11 1.33 0.94 -4.80
C ALA A 11 1.49 1.91 -3.65
N GLU A 12 0.90 3.08 -3.81
CA GLU A 12 0.91 4.08 -2.76
C GLU A 12 -0.52 4.21 -2.27
N LEU A 13 -0.73 4.02 -0.97
CA LEU A 13 -2.05 4.09 -0.40
C LEU A 13 -2.09 5.20 0.64
N LYS A 14 -3.10 6.04 0.55
CA LYS A 14 -3.29 7.09 1.53
C LYS A 14 -4.62 6.85 2.20
N VAL A 15 -4.59 6.68 3.52
CA VAL A 15 -5.80 6.46 4.29
C VAL A 15 -6.21 7.79 4.89
N VAL A 16 -7.40 8.22 4.56
CA VAL A 16 -7.95 9.43 5.16
C VAL A 16 -8.74 8.98 6.37
N ALA A 17 -8.13 9.12 7.51
CA ALA A 17 -8.75 8.65 8.75
C ALA A 17 -9.97 9.49 9.09
N SER A 18 -10.99 8.84 9.62
CA SER A 18 -12.25 9.49 9.91
C SER A 18 -12.39 9.74 11.39
N PRO A 19 -12.49 10.99 11.81
CA PRO A 19 -12.76 11.27 13.20
C PRO A 19 -14.22 10.93 13.45
N GLY A 20 -14.55 10.44 14.57
CA GLY A 20 -15.92 10.06 14.86
C GLY A 20 -16.24 8.61 14.58
N ALA A 21 -15.32 7.88 13.96
CA ALA A 21 -15.49 6.45 13.80
C ALA A 21 -15.25 5.78 15.14
N GLU A 22 -15.63 4.50 15.21
CA GLU A 22 -15.47 3.75 16.43
C GLU A 22 -14.00 3.69 16.85
N ARG A 23 -13.11 3.52 15.90
CA ARG A 23 -11.69 3.54 16.17
C ARG A 23 -11.16 4.95 15.93
N THR A 24 -10.17 5.35 16.71
CA THR A 24 -9.58 6.68 16.54
C THR A 24 -8.81 6.73 15.22
N PRO A 25 -8.57 7.92 14.68
CA PRO A 25 -7.75 8.05 13.48
C PRO A 25 -6.40 7.36 13.62
N ARG A 26 -5.78 7.46 14.79
CA ARG A 26 -4.51 6.81 15.01
C ARG A 26 -4.63 5.30 14.91
N GLU A 27 -5.67 4.73 15.47
CA GLU A 27 -5.90 3.30 15.42
C GLU A 27 -6.15 2.84 13.98
N GLN A 28 -6.83 3.66 13.19
CA GLN A 28 -7.08 3.33 11.80
C GLN A 28 -5.78 3.24 11.03
N VAL A 29 -4.87 4.19 11.25
CA VAL A 29 -3.58 4.20 10.56
C VAL A 29 -2.72 3.04 11.04
N GLU A 30 -2.75 2.74 12.32
CA GLU A 30 -1.94 1.66 12.86
C GLU A 30 -2.40 0.30 12.34
N ALA A 31 -3.69 0.12 12.16
CA ALA A 31 -4.20 -1.13 11.59
C ALA A 31 -3.66 -1.34 10.18
N VAL A 32 -3.61 -0.27 9.39
CA VAL A 32 -3.09 -0.33 8.04
C VAL A 32 -1.59 -0.66 8.04
N ARG A 33 -0.84 -0.03 8.93
CA ARG A 33 0.58 -0.30 9.02
C ARG A 33 0.88 -1.75 9.36
N ARG A 34 0.06 -2.32 10.23
CA ARG A 34 0.24 -3.71 10.62
C ARG A 34 0.05 -4.64 9.44
N VAL A 35 -0.98 -4.41 8.65
CA VAL A 35 -1.25 -5.25 7.50
C VAL A 35 -0.15 -5.08 6.45
N ALA A 36 0.31 -3.85 6.24
CA ALA A 36 1.38 -3.61 5.30
C ALA A 36 2.65 -4.35 5.73
N GLY A 37 2.97 -4.30 7.02
CA GLY A 37 4.13 -5.03 7.53
C GLY A 37 3.98 -6.52 7.39
N ASP A 38 2.77 -7.04 7.61
CA ASP A 38 2.54 -8.48 7.53
C ASP A 38 2.56 -8.99 6.10
N SER A 39 2.47 -8.11 5.12
CA SER A 39 2.45 -8.54 3.73
C SER A 39 3.78 -9.15 3.29
N GLY A 40 4.86 -8.85 3.98
CA GLY A 40 6.18 -9.32 3.59
C GLY A 40 6.77 -8.57 2.42
N LEU A 41 6.11 -7.56 1.90
CA LEU A 41 6.60 -6.80 0.78
C LEU A 41 7.47 -5.64 1.26
N ALA A 42 8.32 -5.15 0.36
CA ALA A 42 9.07 -3.94 0.66
C ALA A 42 8.07 -2.82 0.86
N HIS A 43 8.20 -2.07 1.92
CA HIS A 43 7.24 -1.01 2.17
C HIS A 43 7.86 0.14 2.95
N GLU A 44 7.22 1.29 2.81
CA GLU A 44 7.56 2.46 3.57
C GLU A 44 6.27 2.98 4.16
N ALA A 45 6.30 3.38 5.41
CA ALA A 45 5.11 3.92 6.05
C ALA A 45 5.38 5.33 6.50
N GLY A 46 4.60 6.25 5.99
CA GLY A 46 4.61 7.63 6.44
C GLY A 46 3.46 7.86 7.40
N PRO A 47 3.23 9.10 7.78
CA PRO A 47 2.15 9.41 8.71
C PRO A 47 0.77 9.01 8.18
N GLU A 48 0.53 9.20 6.90
CA GLU A 48 -0.75 8.84 6.31
C GLU A 48 -0.61 7.96 5.09
N THR A 49 0.59 7.77 4.60
CA THR A 49 0.82 7.11 3.32
C THR A 49 1.63 5.83 3.53
N THR A 50 1.24 4.81 2.83
CA THR A 50 1.98 3.54 2.85
C THR A 50 2.33 3.19 1.41
N VAL A 51 3.58 2.84 1.17
CA VAL A 51 4.03 2.43 -0.15
C VAL A 51 4.43 0.97 -0.10
N LEU A 52 3.89 0.17 -1.00
CA LEU A 52 4.20 -1.25 -1.11
C LEU A 52 4.85 -1.49 -2.46
N ALA A 53 5.84 -2.36 -2.49
CA ALA A 53 6.53 -2.68 -3.74
C ALA A 53 6.84 -4.16 -3.79
N GLY A 54 6.67 -4.76 -4.93
CA GLY A 54 6.94 -6.19 -5.08
C GLY A 54 6.38 -6.74 -6.37
N GLY A 55 6.12 -8.02 -6.40
CA GLY A 55 5.54 -8.69 -7.54
C GLY A 55 4.10 -8.25 -7.76
N ARG A 56 3.67 -8.31 -8.99
CA ARG A 56 2.35 -7.80 -9.38
C ARG A 56 1.23 -8.40 -8.55
N GLY A 57 1.14 -9.71 -8.51
CA GLY A 57 0.06 -10.36 -7.80
C GLY A 57 0.12 -10.10 -6.30
N GLU A 58 1.32 -10.07 -5.77
CA GLU A 58 1.52 -9.87 -4.35
C GLU A 58 1.14 -8.47 -3.93
N VAL A 59 1.50 -7.47 -4.74
CA VAL A 59 1.16 -6.10 -4.43
C VAL A 59 -0.35 -5.89 -4.50
N LEU A 60 -0.99 -6.43 -5.56
CA LEU A 60 -2.43 -6.26 -5.70
C LEU A 60 -3.18 -6.93 -4.56
N ASP A 61 -2.71 -8.10 -4.13
CA ASP A 61 -3.34 -8.77 -3.00
C ASP A 61 -3.16 -7.97 -1.72
N ALA A 62 -1.98 -7.42 -1.51
CA ALA A 62 -1.72 -6.60 -0.32
C ALA A 62 -2.54 -5.32 -0.33
N VAL A 63 -2.69 -4.70 -1.50
CA VAL A 63 -3.52 -3.51 -1.64
C VAL A 63 -4.94 -3.81 -1.20
N ARG A 64 -5.48 -4.93 -1.66
CA ARG A 64 -6.84 -5.31 -1.29
C ARG A 64 -6.96 -5.46 0.21
N ARG A 65 -6.00 -6.12 0.85
CA ARG A 65 -6.05 -6.30 2.29
C ARG A 65 -5.94 -4.99 3.05
N VAL A 66 -5.08 -4.09 2.58
CA VAL A 66 -4.92 -2.80 3.22
C VAL A 66 -6.21 -2.00 3.12
N VAL A 67 -6.83 -2.00 1.94
CA VAL A 67 -8.07 -1.27 1.74
C VAL A 67 -9.16 -1.84 2.65
N GLU A 68 -9.29 -3.16 2.70
CA GLU A 68 -10.29 -3.78 3.55
C GLU A 68 -10.05 -3.43 5.01
N THR A 69 -8.81 -3.49 5.44
CA THR A 69 -8.46 -3.18 6.83
C THR A 69 -8.79 -1.74 7.17
N ALA A 70 -8.46 -0.82 6.26
CA ALA A 70 -8.73 0.59 6.50
C ALA A 70 -10.21 0.86 6.63
N LEU A 71 -11.00 0.27 5.74
CA LEU A 71 -12.45 0.46 5.78
C LEU A 71 -13.05 -0.18 7.03
N ASP A 72 -12.57 -1.37 7.40
CA ASP A 72 -13.04 -2.04 8.61
C ASP A 72 -12.67 -1.27 9.86
N ALA A 73 -11.57 -0.54 9.82
CA ALA A 73 -11.16 0.25 10.96
C ALA A 73 -11.90 1.58 11.05
N GLY A 74 -12.71 1.90 10.05
CA GLY A 74 -13.55 3.09 10.09
C GLY A 74 -13.17 4.20 9.14
N ALA A 75 -12.14 4.02 8.33
CA ALA A 75 -11.78 5.05 7.36
C ALA A 75 -12.84 5.09 6.26
N HIS A 76 -13.18 6.29 5.81
CA HIS A 76 -14.18 6.44 4.76
C HIS A 76 -13.56 6.61 3.38
N VAL A 77 -12.30 6.99 3.31
CA VAL A 77 -11.65 7.23 2.04
C VAL A 77 -10.27 6.60 2.04
N VAL A 78 -9.96 5.83 1.03
CA VAL A 78 -8.62 5.29 0.83
C VAL A 78 -8.25 5.59 -0.61
N GLU A 79 -7.16 6.33 -0.80
CA GLU A 79 -6.70 6.66 -2.14
C GLU A 79 -5.58 5.70 -2.50
N VAL A 80 -5.64 5.12 -3.67
CA VAL A 80 -4.66 4.14 -4.11
C VAL A 80 -4.11 4.54 -5.45
N LYS A 81 -2.78 4.56 -5.57
CA LYS A 81 -2.14 4.83 -6.83
C LYS A 81 -1.22 3.65 -7.10
N VAL A 82 -1.43 2.97 -8.20
CA VAL A 82 -0.62 1.82 -8.56
C VAL A 82 0.14 2.14 -9.83
N GLU A 83 1.45 1.92 -9.78
CA GLU A 83 2.28 2.16 -10.95
C GLU A 83 3.02 0.89 -11.31
N ALA A 84 3.03 0.55 -12.59
CA ALA A 84 3.80 -0.58 -13.08
C ALA A 84 5.22 -0.11 -13.34
N GLU A 85 6.17 -0.90 -12.86
CA GLU A 85 7.55 -0.55 -13.10
C GLU A 85 7.88 -0.86 -14.53
N ARG A 86 8.57 0.02 -15.18
CA ARG A 86 8.94 -0.19 -16.55
C ARG A 86 10.42 0.00 -16.73
N ASP A 87 11.01 -0.82 -17.53
CA ASP A 87 12.39 -0.67 -17.85
C ASP A 87 12.54 0.30 -18.98
N ALA A 88 13.56 1.10 -18.91
CA ALA A 88 13.83 2.02 -19.96
C ALA A 88 14.01 1.31 -21.30
N GLU A 89 14.55 0.15 -21.27
CA GLU A 89 14.75 -0.55 -22.50
C GLU A 89 13.48 -0.88 -23.17
N ARG A 90 12.44 -1.06 -22.42
CA ARG A 90 11.21 -1.39 -23.07
C ARG A 90 10.72 -0.28 -23.87
N PHE A 91 11.03 0.93 -23.46
CA PHE A 91 10.55 1.97 -24.24
C PHE A 91 11.40 2.19 -25.36
N GLY A 92 12.65 1.96 -25.22
CA GLY A 92 13.54 2.15 -26.32
C GLY A 92 13.25 1.17 -27.35
N SER A 93 12.66 0.14 -26.97
CA SER A 93 12.39 -0.85 -27.96
C SER A 93 11.10 -0.56 -28.60
#